data_4fbf8e50d667e357ddff711142b8d20b
#
_entry.id   4fbf8e50d667e357ddff711142b8d20b
#
_cell.length_a   1.000
_cell.length_b   1.000
_cell.length_c   1.000
_cell.angle_alpha   90.00
_cell.angle_beta   90.00
_cell.angle_gamma   90.00
#
_symmetry.space_group_name_H-M   'P 1'
#
loop_
_entity.id
_entity.type
_entity.pdbx_description
1 polymer ?
#
loop_
_entity_poly.entity_id
_entity_poly.type
_entity_poly.pdbx_seq_one_letter_code
_entity_poly.pdbx_strand_id
1 'polypeptide(L)' 'MKNKNELLVSSEIFSEDLLQTAIQAYRELAQIHVERAADHWVLTFQGCQYDTALTKHEFFNYLINLSSVAL' A
#
# COMPACT_ATOMS: atom_id res chain seq x y z
N MET A 1 15.32 2.18 12.75
CA MET A 1 15.56 2.75 11.42
C MET A 1 14.44 2.33 10.48
N LYS A 2 13.94 3.28 9.72
CA LYS A 2 12.87 2.95 8.79
C LYS A 2 13.37 2.13 7.61
N ASN A 3 12.60 1.11 7.28
CA ASN A 3 12.85 0.31 6.10
C ASN A 3 12.25 1.05 4.91
N LYS A 4 13.08 1.38 3.93
CA LYS A 4 12.58 2.15 2.78
C LYS A 4 11.62 1.35 1.91
N ASN A 5 11.46 0.05 2.20
CA ASN A 5 10.48 -0.77 1.51
C ASN A 5 9.11 -0.71 2.14
N GLU A 6 8.96 0.03 3.24
CA GLU A 6 7.70 0.07 3.98
C GLU A 6 6.92 1.33 3.70
N LEU A 7 5.59 1.18 3.71
CA LEU A 7 4.67 2.29 3.61
C LEU A 7 3.66 2.14 4.75
N LEU A 8 3.47 3.20 5.52
CA LEU A 8 2.53 3.18 6.63
C LEU A 8 1.30 3.99 6.25
N VAL A 9 0.12 3.39 6.43
CA VAL A 9 -1.14 4.08 6.13
C VAL A 9 -2.11 3.88 7.29
N SER A 10 -3.00 4.84 7.47
CA SER A 10 -3.96 4.82 8.58
C SER A 10 -4.97 3.69 8.39
N SER A 11 -5.18 2.90 9.44
CA SER A 11 -6.19 1.85 9.40
C SER A 11 -7.59 2.40 9.63
N GLU A 12 -7.69 3.67 10.06
CA GLU A 12 -8.99 4.31 10.20
C GLU A 12 -9.50 4.85 8.88
N ILE A 13 -8.58 5.19 7.98
CA ILE A 13 -8.94 5.76 6.68
C ILE A 13 -9.06 4.67 5.63
N PHE A 14 -8.16 3.70 5.67
CA PHE A 14 -8.10 2.64 4.65
C PHE A 14 -8.48 1.30 5.26
N SER A 15 -9.54 0.69 4.75
CA SER A 15 -9.96 -0.63 5.21
C SER A 15 -9.08 -1.71 4.61
N GLU A 16 -9.14 -2.89 5.19
CA GLU A 16 -8.38 -4.02 4.66
C GLU A 16 -8.86 -4.39 3.25
N ASP A 17 -10.16 -4.33 3.01
CA ASP A 17 -10.69 -4.63 1.68
C ASP A 17 -10.13 -3.71 0.63
N LEU A 18 -10.04 -2.42 0.97
CA LEU A 18 -9.48 -1.43 0.06
C LEU A 18 -8.03 -1.74 -0.25
N LEU A 19 -7.26 -2.08 0.80
CA LEU A 19 -5.86 -2.44 0.62
C LEU A 19 -5.70 -3.67 -0.25
N GLN A 20 -6.53 -4.69 -0.04
CA GLN A 20 -6.42 -5.91 -0.83
C GLN A 20 -6.72 -5.64 -2.29
N THR A 21 -7.70 -4.80 -2.56
CA THR A 21 -8.00 -4.41 -3.94
C THR A 21 -6.81 -3.76 -4.60
N ALA A 22 -6.16 -2.83 -3.90
CA ALA A 22 -5.00 -2.14 -4.44
C ALA A 22 -3.81 -3.09 -4.62
N ILE A 23 -3.61 -3.98 -3.66
CA ILE A 23 -2.51 -4.96 -3.72
C ILE A 23 -2.68 -5.86 -4.94
N GLN A 24 -3.90 -6.30 -5.20
CA GLN A 24 -4.18 -7.12 -6.37
C GLN A 24 -3.88 -6.38 -7.66
N ALA A 25 -4.21 -5.10 -7.70
CA ALA A 25 -3.95 -4.30 -8.90
C ALA A 25 -2.46 -4.14 -9.17
N TYR A 26 -1.64 -4.21 -8.14
CA TYR A 26 -0.20 -3.99 -8.27
C TYR A 26 0.61 -5.28 -8.23
N ARG A 27 -0.05 -6.45 -8.21
CA ARG A 27 0.65 -7.71 -7.96
C ARG A 27 1.73 -8.03 -8.99
N GLU A 28 1.59 -7.52 -10.20
CA GLU A 28 2.59 -7.75 -11.24
C GLU A 28 3.75 -6.77 -11.16
N LEU A 29 3.58 -5.70 -10.42
CA LEU A 29 4.63 -4.69 -10.27
C LEU A 29 5.42 -4.88 -8.98
N ALA A 30 4.81 -5.46 -7.96
CA ALA A 30 5.46 -5.66 -6.68
C ALA A 30 4.69 -6.67 -5.86
N GLN A 31 5.41 -7.35 -4.96
CA GLN A 31 4.77 -8.15 -3.93
C GLN A 31 4.61 -7.28 -2.70
N ILE A 32 3.40 -7.20 -2.19
CA ILE A 32 3.10 -6.31 -1.08
C ILE A 32 2.54 -7.13 0.07
N HIS A 33 3.21 -7.08 1.21
CA HIS A 33 2.77 -7.74 2.43
C HIS A 33 2.12 -6.71 3.35
N VAL A 34 1.03 -7.11 4.00
CA VAL A 34 0.28 -6.24 4.89
C VAL A 34 0.32 -6.79 6.29
N GLU A 35 0.63 -5.91 7.26
CA GLU A 35 0.53 -6.27 8.67
C GLU A 35 -0.21 -5.17 9.39
N ARG A 36 -1.03 -5.56 10.37
CA ARG A 36 -1.76 -4.61 11.20
C ARG A 36 -0.87 -4.19 12.37
N ALA A 37 -0.66 -2.91 12.52
CA ALA A 37 -0.07 -2.35 13.73
C ALA A 37 -1.18 -1.60 14.47
N ALA A 38 -0.85 -0.94 15.57
CA ALA A 38 -1.86 -0.41 16.48
C ALA A 38 -2.99 0.33 15.76
N ASP A 39 -2.66 1.40 15.03
CA ASP A 39 -3.67 2.21 14.35
C ASP A 39 -3.31 2.46 12.90
N HIS A 40 -2.46 1.60 12.33
CA HIS A 40 -2.09 1.75 10.94
C HIS A 40 -1.73 0.39 10.34
N TRP A 41 -1.64 0.37 9.01
CA TRP A 41 -1.19 -0.80 8.26
C TRP A 41 0.26 -0.58 7.87
N VAL A 42 1.05 -1.65 7.97
CA VAL A 42 2.44 -1.65 7.52
C VAL A 42 2.48 -2.45 6.23
N LEU A 43 2.80 -1.79 5.14
CA LEU A 43 2.88 -2.43 3.83
C LEU A 43 4.34 -2.55 3.44
N THR A 44 4.78 -3.79 3.18
CA THR A 44 6.16 -4.06 2.81
C THR A 44 6.20 -4.43 1.33
N PHE A 45 6.97 -3.67 0.55
CA PHE A 45 7.10 -3.86 -0.89
C PHE A 45 8.34 -4.68 -1.21
N GLN A 46 8.18 -5.74 -1.97
CA GLN A 46 9.28 -6.61 -2.38
C GLN A 46 9.20 -6.85 -3.88
N GLY A 47 10.38 -7.02 -4.50
CA GLY A 47 10.45 -7.36 -5.90
C GLY A 47 9.81 -6.35 -6.82
N CYS A 48 9.95 -5.06 -6.51
CA CYS A 48 9.40 -4.02 -7.35
C CYS A 48 10.05 -4.03 -8.73
N GLN A 49 9.22 -3.99 -9.77
CA GLN A 49 9.71 -3.93 -11.15
C GLN A 49 10.44 -2.63 -11.41
N TYR A 50 10.03 -1.57 -10.75
CA TYR A 50 10.58 -0.24 -10.92
C TYR A 50 11.10 0.26 -9.60
N ASP A 51 11.51 1.52 -9.55
CA ASP A 51 12.02 2.11 -8.32
C ASP A 51 11.00 1.94 -7.18
N THR A 52 11.49 1.45 -6.03
CA THR A 52 10.61 1.18 -4.91
C THR A 52 9.93 2.44 -4.40
N ALA A 53 10.66 3.54 -4.30
CA ALA A 53 10.08 4.79 -3.80
C ALA A 53 8.98 5.28 -4.73
N LEU A 54 9.20 5.17 -6.03
CA LEU A 54 8.19 5.57 -7.00
C LEU A 54 6.98 4.67 -6.93
N THR A 55 7.20 3.36 -6.81
CA THR A 55 6.11 2.41 -6.71
C THR A 55 5.26 2.67 -5.48
N LYS A 56 5.88 2.94 -4.33
CA LYS A 56 5.15 3.27 -3.11
C LYS A 56 4.31 4.52 -3.30
N HIS A 57 4.88 5.52 -3.94
CA HIS A 57 4.19 6.78 -4.16
C HIS A 57 2.95 6.58 -5.03
N GLU A 58 3.11 5.83 -6.12
CA GLU A 58 2.00 5.56 -7.02
C GLU A 58 0.94 4.68 -6.37
N PHE A 59 1.38 3.73 -5.57
CA PHE A 59 0.45 2.87 -4.86
C PHE A 59 -0.40 3.69 -3.89
N PHE A 60 0.23 4.60 -3.16
CA PHE A 60 -0.49 5.45 -2.23
C PHE A 60 -1.50 6.34 -2.93
N ASN A 61 -1.12 6.90 -4.07
CA ASN A 61 -2.05 7.69 -4.88
C ASN A 61 -3.24 6.85 -5.34
N TYR A 62 -2.97 5.61 -5.70
CA TYR A 62 -4.03 4.70 -6.12
C TYR A 62 -5.00 4.42 -4.96
N LEU A 63 -4.46 4.24 -3.76
CA LEU A 63 -5.28 4.05 -2.57
C LEU A 63 -6.19 5.25 -2.33
N ILE A 64 -5.63 6.44 -2.45
CA ILE A 64 -6.41 7.66 -2.26
C ILE A 64 -7.54 7.73 -3.28
N ASN A 65 -7.24 7.42 -4.52
CA ASN A 65 -8.26 7.44 -5.56
C ASN A 65 -9.36 6.42 -5.30
N LEU A 66 -8.99 5.22 -4.85
CA LEU A 66 -9.98 4.20 -4.52
C LEU A 66 -10.87 4.65 -3.37
N SER A 67 -10.30 5.26 -2.34
CA SER A 67 -11.10 5.68 -1.21
C SER A 67 -12.04 6.82 -1.59
N SER A 68 -11.64 7.68 -2.52
CA SER A 68 -12.51 8.74 -3.00
C SER A 68 -13.69 8.19 -3.79
N VAL A 69 -13.42 7.18 -4.62
CA VAL A 69 -14.47 6.58 -5.44
C VAL A 69 -15.45 5.79 -4.59
N ALA A 70 -14.98 5.23 -3.49
CA ALA A 70 -15.83 4.41 -2.63
C ALA A 70 -16.86 5.22 -1.85
N LEU A 71 -16.79 6.52 -1.90
CA LEU A 71 -17.82 7.37 -1.29
C LEU A 71 -19.10 7.37 -2.12
#